data_e857bc4990889526b409a5cf64cfb615
#
_entry.id   e857bc4990889526b409a5cf64cfb615
#
_cell.length_a   1.000
_cell.length_b   1.000
_cell.length_c   1.000
_cell.angle_alpha   90.00
_cell.angle_beta   90.00
_cell.angle_gamma   90.00
#
_symmetry.space_group_name_H-M   'P 1'
#
loop_
_entity.id
_entity.type
_entity.pdbx_description
1 polymer ?
#
loop_
_entity_poly.entity_id
_entity_poly.type
_entity_poly.pdbx_seq_one_letter_code
_entity_poly.pdbx_strand_id
1 'polypeptide(L)'
;GLDWFDLVDFQAVSETIFNAFFLQPVTALIPLIIGLGFYYLNFKYLRANLYMSRLSKSKKNEITYVGAGILSRFGLVGRLTELEFKFIWRNKRPRSVLLITIVFLGYGLLVFPTDEYSGNYLMYILFSVIITGMFMLNYGQYLLGWEGMHFDHILTRKVSFKDYYMSKFMLFAIVSGAAMILSIPYAYFGWEILLVLFSVFLFNIGVGSHCTMFFGSLNPKKIDLSQATVFNWQGVGAAQFLLIIPVMGLPLGLFGI
;
A
#
# COMPACT_ATOMS: atom_id res chain seq x y z
N GLY A 1 1.39 16.65 28.98
CA GLY A 1 2.68 17.11 28.60
C GLY A 1 3.04 16.72 27.18
N LEU A 2 2.53 17.42 26.17
CA LEU A 2 2.95 17.31 24.77
C LEU A 2 3.22 18.72 24.23
N ASP A 3 4.01 19.50 25.01
CA ASP A 3 4.38 20.90 24.69
C ASP A 3 5.45 21.02 23.61
N TRP A 4 5.73 19.94 22.87
CA TRP A 4 6.72 19.97 21.77
C TRP A 4 6.12 20.45 20.44
N PHE A 5 4.79 20.42 20.26
CA PHE A 5 4.13 20.91 19.05
C PHE A 5 3.80 22.41 19.08
N ASP A 6 3.83 23.06 20.25
CA ASP A 6 3.65 24.52 20.40
C ASP A 6 4.89 25.33 19.98
N LEU A 7 6.03 24.70 19.68
CA LEU A 7 7.26 25.38 19.28
C LEU A 7 7.25 25.88 17.83
N VAL A 8 6.35 25.39 16.98
CA VAL A 8 6.23 25.87 15.60
C VAL A 8 4.75 26.08 15.30
N ASP A 9 4.34 27.34 15.28
CA ASP A 9 3.03 27.72 14.76
C ASP A 9 3.02 27.53 13.24
N PHE A 10 2.57 26.36 12.81
CA PHE A 10 2.47 25.99 11.40
C PHE A 10 1.54 26.92 10.63
N GLN A 11 0.53 27.51 11.29
CA GLN A 11 -0.38 28.44 10.67
C GLN A 11 0.34 29.76 10.38
N ALA A 12 1.07 30.32 11.35
CA ALA A 12 1.86 31.55 11.17
C ALA A 12 2.97 31.37 10.13
N VAL A 13 3.65 30.19 10.10
CA VAL A 13 4.65 29.86 9.07
C VAL A 13 4.00 29.78 7.69
N SER A 14 2.86 29.12 7.59
CA SER A 14 2.10 28.98 6.32
C SER A 14 1.65 30.33 5.80
N GLU A 15 1.03 31.17 6.65
CA GLU A 15 0.62 32.53 6.30
C GLU A 15 1.79 33.40 5.86
N THR A 16 2.92 33.32 6.55
CA THR A 16 4.12 34.07 6.19
C THR A 16 4.65 33.69 4.82
N ILE A 17 4.69 32.38 4.52
CA ILE A 17 5.14 31.86 3.23
C ILE A 17 4.18 32.28 2.12
N PHE A 18 2.86 32.09 2.30
CA PHE A 18 1.88 32.46 1.29
C PHE A 18 1.82 33.98 1.06
N ASN A 19 1.87 34.79 2.11
CA ASN A 19 1.92 36.26 1.99
C ASN A 19 3.18 36.73 1.30
N ALA A 20 4.34 36.11 1.55
CA ALA A 20 5.56 36.42 0.83
C ALA A 20 5.43 36.21 -0.68
N PHE A 21 4.76 35.14 -1.11
CA PHE A 21 4.51 34.86 -2.53
C PHE A 21 3.52 35.85 -3.17
N PHE A 22 2.52 36.31 -2.41
CA PHE A 22 1.52 37.25 -2.90
C PHE A 22 2.04 38.69 -2.97
N LEU A 23 2.80 39.11 -1.96
CA LEU A 23 3.29 40.50 -1.83
C LEU A 23 4.57 40.76 -2.63
N GLN A 24 5.37 39.75 -2.91
CA GLN A 24 6.62 39.86 -3.65
C GLN A 24 6.68 38.82 -4.77
N PRO A 25 6.29 39.18 -6.00
CA PRO A 25 6.26 38.22 -7.12
C PRO A 25 7.64 37.62 -7.45
N VAL A 26 8.73 38.25 -7.02
CA VAL A 26 10.09 37.74 -7.16
C VAL A 26 10.29 36.47 -6.31
N THR A 27 9.63 36.33 -5.16
CA THR A 27 9.75 35.15 -4.30
C THR A 27 9.06 33.91 -4.92
N ALA A 28 8.10 34.10 -5.84
CA ALA A 28 7.50 33.03 -6.61
C ALA A 28 8.50 32.30 -7.54
N LEU A 29 9.66 32.95 -7.82
CA LEU A 29 10.73 32.28 -8.56
C LEU A 29 11.47 31.22 -7.74
N ILE A 30 11.40 31.24 -6.41
CA ILE A 30 12.10 30.29 -5.53
C ILE A 30 11.63 28.86 -5.78
N PRO A 31 10.32 28.53 -5.70
CA PRO A 31 9.84 27.18 -6.01
C PRO A 31 10.12 26.77 -7.46
N LEU A 32 10.12 27.70 -8.40
CA LEU A 32 10.45 27.44 -9.79
C LEU A 32 11.93 27.06 -9.93
N ILE A 33 12.85 27.78 -9.27
CA ILE A 33 14.28 27.48 -9.27
C ILE A 33 14.55 26.12 -8.59
N ILE A 34 13.86 25.85 -7.48
CA ILE A 34 13.94 24.56 -6.77
C ILE A 34 13.44 23.44 -7.69
N GLY A 35 12.29 23.62 -8.36
CA GLY A 35 11.74 22.67 -9.31
C GLY A 35 12.67 22.38 -10.49
N LEU A 36 13.27 23.42 -11.06
CA LEU A 36 14.27 23.28 -12.12
C LEU A 36 15.54 22.55 -11.63
N GLY A 37 15.97 22.83 -10.39
CA GLY A 37 17.09 22.14 -9.76
C GLY A 37 16.82 20.63 -9.62
N PHE A 38 15.65 20.24 -9.10
CA PHE A 38 15.23 18.85 -9.02
C PHE A 38 15.06 18.20 -10.39
N TYR A 39 14.51 18.92 -11.36
CA TYR A 39 14.43 18.47 -12.75
C TYR A 39 15.82 18.16 -13.32
N TYR A 40 16.78 19.06 -13.16
CA TYR A 40 18.15 18.87 -13.64
C TYR A 40 18.83 17.68 -12.96
N LEU A 41 18.71 17.56 -11.64
CA LEU A 41 19.26 16.43 -10.87
C LEU A 41 18.64 15.10 -11.32
N ASN A 42 17.33 15.08 -11.50
CA ASN A 42 16.60 13.90 -11.97
C ASN A 42 17.02 13.54 -13.41
N PHE A 43 17.14 14.52 -14.29
CA PHE A 43 17.61 14.31 -15.67
C PHE A 43 19.02 13.73 -15.70
N LYS A 44 19.95 14.30 -14.90
CA LYS A 44 21.33 13.82 -14.79
C LYS A 44 21.39 12.40 -14.24
N TYR A 45 20.59 12.11 -13.20
CA TYR A 45 20.48 10.78 -12.61
C TYR A 45 19.92 9.75 -13.61
N LEU A 46 18.83 10.09 -14.29
CA LEU A 46 18.21 9.22 -15.31
C LEU A 46 19.17 8.97 -16.46
N ARG A 47 19.84 10.01 -16.96
CA ARG A 47 20.82 9.86 -18.06
C ARG A 47 21.96 8.92 -17.67
N ALA A 48 22.50 9.04 -16.45
CA ALA A 48 23.56 8.16 -15.96
C ALA A 48 23.10 6.70 -15.82
N ASN A 49 21.86 6.48 -15.32
CA ASN A 49 21.37 5.13 -15.06
C ASN A 49 20.75 4.44 -16.29
N LEU A 50 20.22 5.18 -17.26
CA LEU A 50 19.72 4.61 -18.52
C LEU A 50 20.84 3.94 -19.35
N TYR A 51 22.06 4.49 -19.28
CA TYR A 51 23.21 3.85 -19.93
C TYR A 51 23.68 2.59 -19.19
N MET A 52 23.57 2.56 -17.86
CA MET A 52 24.01 1.41 -17.06
C MET A 52 23.04 0.22 -17.11
N SER A 53 21.76 0.44 -17.30
CA SER A 53 20.76 -0.64 -17.37
C SER A 53 20.90 -1.50 -18.62
N ARG A 54 21.49 -0.97 -19.70
CA ARG A 54 21.81 -1.75 -20.92
C ARG A 54 23.07 -2.61 -20.79
N LEU A 55 23.94 -2.33 -19.83
CA LEU A 55 25.19 -3.05 -19.59
C LEU A 55 25.14 -3.98 -18.38
N SER A 56 24.11 -3.93 -17.57
CA SER A 56 23.90 -4.89 -16.50
C SER A 56 23.54 -6.24 -17.09
N LYS A 57 24.57 -7.00 -17.48
CA LYS A 57 24.45 -8.44 -17.62
C LYS A 57 23.79 -8.96 -16.35
N SER A 58 22.62 -9.56 -16.50
CA SER A 58 21.94 -10.33 -15.47
C SER A 58 22.99 -11.16 -14.73
N LYS A 59 23.37 -10.74 -13.53
CA LYS A 59 23.98 -11.66 -12.57
C LYS A 59 22.92 -12.74 -12.36
N LYS A 60 23.18 -13.92 -12.92
CA LYS A 60 22.50 -15.16 -12.51
C LYS A 60 22.67 -15.26 -10.99
N ASN A 61 21.73 -14.70 -10.25
CA ASN A 61 21.60 -15.06 -8.86
C ASN A 61 21.14 -16.51 -8.87
N GLU A 62 22.05 -17.40 -8.59
CA GLU A 62 21.73 -18.78 -8.26
C GLU A 62 20.63 -18.72 -7.20
N ILE A 63 19.52 -19.38 -7.51
CA ILE A 63 18.41 -19.51 -6.59
C ILE A 63 18.92 -20.44 -5.49
N THR A 64 19.50 -19.85 -4.47
CA THR A 64 19.73 -20.57 -3.21
C THR A 64 18.35 -20.97 -2.71
N TYR A 65 18.04 -22.25 -2.73
CA TYR A 65 16.89 -22.83 -2.08
C TYR A 65 17.05 -22.57 -0.59
N VAL A 66 16.59 -21.42 -0.13
CA VAL A 66 16.42 -21.17 1.30
C VAL A 66 15.38 -22.16 1.77
N GLY A 67 15.74 -22.96 2.75
CA GLY A 67 14.98 -24.10 3.26
C GLY A 67 13.50 -23.82 3.49
N ALA A 68 12.70 -24.86 3.59
CA ALA A 68 11.26 -24.81 3.78
C ALA A 68 10.91 -23.80 4.89
N GLY A 69 10.34 -22.66 4.53
CA GLY A 69 9.94 -21.62 5.45
C GLY A 69 8.79 -22.10 6.37
N ILE A 70 8.48 -21.32 7.39
CA ILE A 70 7.42 -21.62 8.36
C ILE A 70 6.08 -21.90 7.68
N LEU A 71 5.79 -21.20 6.57
CA LEU A 71 4.55 -21.35 5.81
C LEU A 71 4.46 -22.66 5.01
N SER A 72 5.57 -23.34 4.75
CA SER A 72 5.58 -24.64 4.06
C SER A 72 4.78 -25.72 4.80
N ARG A 73 4.54 -25.55 6.10
CA ARG A 73 3.69 -26.44 6.92
C ARG A 73 2.23 -26.47 6.44
N PHE A 74 1.77 -25.42 5.77
CA PHE A 74 0.43 -25.34 5.18
C PHE A 74 0.36 -25.94 3.75
N GLY A 75 1.28 -26.85 3.42
CA GLY A 75 1.28 -27.57 2.15
C GLY A 75 1.58 -26.68 0.94
N LEU A 76 0.87 -26.92 -0.18
CA LEU A 76 1.09 -26.18 -1.43
C LEU A 76 0.72 -24.71 -1.29
N VAL A 77 -0.39 -24.39 -0.62
CA VAL A 77 -0.86 -23.02 -0.40
C VAL A 77 0.19 -22.20 0.36
N GLY A 78 0.73 -22.74 1.46
CA GLY A 78 1.76 -22.08 2.23
C GLY A 78 3.05 -21.84 1.44
N ARG A 79 3.47 -22.79 0.61
CA ARG A 79 4.63 -22.64 -0.30
C ARG A 79 4.41 -21.55 -1.34
N LEU A 80 3.21 -21.49 -1.93
CA LEU A 80 2.87 -20.43 -2.88
C LEU A 80 2.86 -19.06 -2.19
N THR A 81 2.30 -18.95 -0.98
CA THR A 81 2.32 -17.71 -0.20
C THR A 81 3.75 -17.28 0.14
N GLU A 82 4.64 -18.21 0.47
CA GLU A 82 6.06 -17.90 0.70
C GLU A 82 6.76 -17.38 -0.55
N LEU A 83 6.43 -17.94 -1.72
CA LEU A 83 6.93 -17.43 -3.00
C LEU A 83 6.42 -16.01 -3.28
N GLU A 84 5.17 -15.69 -2.91
CA GLU A 84 4.62 -14.33 -2.99
C GLU A 84 5.40 -13.35 -2.11
N PHE A 85 5.71 -13.70 -0.86
CA PHE A 85 6.55 -12.85 0.00
C PHE A 85 7.93 -12.61 -0.61
N LYS A 86 8.56 -13.64 -1.16
CA LYS A 86 9.85 -13.53 -1.86
C LYS A 86 9.73 -12.65 -3.09
N PHE A 87 8.63 -12.79 -3.84
CA PHE A 87 8.33 -11.95 -5.01
C PHE A 87 8.19 -10.48 -4.62
N ILE A 88 7.41 -10.19 -3.57
CA ILE A 88 7.22 -8.83 -3.04
C ILE A 88 8.57 -8.21 -2.65
N TRP A 89 9.38 -8.96 -1.92
CA TRP A 89 10.66 -8.43 -1.43
C TRP A 89 11.68 -8.17 -2.55
N ARG A 90 11.66 -8.97 -3.60
CA ARG A 90 12.63 -8.89 -4.71
C ARG A 90 12.27 -7.82 -5.74
N ASN A 91 11.02 -7.43 -5.85
CA ASN A 91 10.55 -6.50 -6.88
C ASN A 91 10.22 -5.13 -6.27
N LYS A 92 10.65 -4.04 -6.96
CA LYS A 92 10.49 -2.67 -6.44
C LYS A 92 9.02 -2.29 -6.27
N ARG A 93 8.18 -2.62 -7.25
CA ARG A 93 6.78 -2.19 -7.26
C ARG A 93 5.95 -2.84 -6.15
N PRO A 94 5.87 -4.18 -6.00
CA PRO A 94 5.12 -4.78 -4.91
C PRO A 94 5.73 -4.48 -3.54
N ARG A 95 7.07 -4.29 -3.44
CA ARG A 95 7.70 -3.84 -2.20
C ARG A 95 7.27 -2.43 -1.82
N SER A 96 7.11 -1.51 -2.78
CA SER A 96 6.62 -0.15 -2.49
C SER A 96 5.17 -0.16 -1.99
N VAL A 97 4.34 -1.11 -2.42
CA VAL A 97 2.99 -1.30 -1.86
C VAL A 97 3.05 -1.65 -0.37
N LEU A 98 3.96 -2.54 0.01
CA LEU A 98 4.15 -2.89 1.44
C LEU A 98 4.63 -1.68 2.26
N LEU A 99 5.57 -0.89 1.71
CA LEU A 99 6.07 0.33 2.38
C LEU A 99 4.96 1.38 2.55
N ILE A 100 4.13 1.59 1.54
CA ILE A 100 2.95 2.48 1.63
C ILE A 100 2.01 2.01 2.75
N THR A 101 1.79 0.71 2.88
CA THR A 101 0.96 0.14 3.96
C THR A 101 1.51 0.50 5.34
N ILE A 102 2.84 0.45 5.53
CA ILE A 102 3.49 0.84 6.78
C ILE A 102 3.31 2.34 7.05
N VAL A 103 3.42 3.19 6.02
CA VAL A 103 3.17 4.63 6.16
C VAL A 103 1.74 4.90 6.60
N PHE A 104 0.75 4.23 5.99
CA PHE A 104 -0.65 4.39 6.39
C PHE A 104 -0.96 3.83 7.77
N LEU A 105 -0.25 2.79 8.19
CA LEU A 105 -0.30 2.34 9.58
C LEU A 105 0.18 3.46 10.53
N GLY A 106 1.30 4.11 10.23
CA GLY A 106 1.79 5.25 11.02
C GLY A 106 0.86 6.47 11.00
N TYR A 107 0.08 6.64 9.94
CA TYR A 107 -0.84 7.76 9.79
C TYR A 107 -1.96 7.77 10.86
N GLY A 108 -2.33 6.60 11.40
CA GLY A 108 -3.26 6.50 12.53
C GLY A 108 -2.79 7.26 13.78
N LEU A 109 -1.47 7.40 13.99
CA LEU A 109 -0.91 8.20 15.09
C LEU A 109 -1.19 9.70 14.94
N LEU A 110 -1.46 10.18 13.75
CA LEU A 110 -1.80 11.59 13.47
C LEU A 110 -3.31 11.83 13.56
N VAL A 111 -4.12 10.82 13.23
CA VAL A 111 -5.57 10.97 13.11
C VAL A 111 -6.28 10.71 14.44
N PHE A 112 -5.98 9.60 15.10
CA PHE A 112 -6.70 9.19 16.31
C PHE A 112 -6.52 10.11 17.52
N PRO A 113 -5.38 10.82 17.71
CA PRO A 113 -5.23 11.80 18.78
C PRO A 113 -5.97 13.12 18.55
N THR A 114 -6.46 13.37 17.33
CA THR A 114 -7.04 14.66 16.95
C THR A 114 -8.45 14.82 17.50
N ASP A 115 -8.70 15.84 18.32
CA ASP A 115 -10.00 16.12 18.94
C ASP A 115 -11.12 16.30 17.91
N GLU A 116 -10.82 16.81 16.72
CA GLU A 116 -11.77 17.00 15.62
C GLU A 116 -12.45 15.69 15.18
N TYR A 117 -11.74 14.56 15.31
CA TYR A 117 -12.27 13.23 14.94
C TYR A 117 -12.74 12.43 16.16
N SER A 118 -12.59 12.96 17.37
CA SER A 118 -12.98 12.28 18.59
C SER A 118 -14.48 12.00 18.61
N GLY A 119 -14.84 10.72 18.82
CA GLY A 119 -16.23 10.26 18.79
C GLY A 119 -16.87 10.16 17.40
N ASN A 120 -16.12 10.46 16.32
CA ASN A 120 -16.62 10.32 14.96
C ASN A 120 -16.38 8.89 14.44
N TYR A 121 -17.36 8.00 14.67
CA TYR A 121 -17.26 6.58 14.25
C TYR A 121 -17.07 6.40 12.74
N LEU A 122 -17.64 7.28 11.93
CA LEU A 122 -17.50 7.21 10.48
C LEU A 122 -16.03 7.40 10.06
N MET A 123 -15.33 8.35 10.68
CA MET A 123 -13.90 8.55 10.47
C MET A 123 -13.07 7.37 11.00
N TYR A 124 -13.43 6.84 12.18
CA TYR A 124 -12.76 5.65 12.72
C TYR A 124 -12.87 4.45 11.78
N ILE A 125 -14.05 4.21 11.18
CA ILE A 125 -14.26 3.14 10.21
C ILE A 125 -13.42 3.38 8.96
N LEU A 126 -13.44 4.58 8.39
CA LEU A 126 -12.72 4.93 7.18
C LEU A 126 -11.21 4.70 7.34
N PHE A 127 -10.63 5.22 8.43
CA PHE A 127 -9.20 5.02 8.71
C PHE A 127 -8.88 3.57 9.03
N SER A 128 -9.77 2.83 9.69
CA SER A 128 -9.60 1.41 9.96
C SER A 128 -9.58 0.57 8.68
N VAL A 129 -10.41 0.91 7.68
CA VAL A 129 -10.38 0.26 6.34
C VAL A 129 -9.01 0.48 5.69
N ILE A 130 -8.50 1.71 5.76
CA ILE A 130 -7.20 2.05 5.18
C ILE A 130 -6.07 1.33 5.95
N ILE A 131 -6.01 1.44 7.26
CA ILE A 131 -4.93 0.88 8.09
C ILE A 131 -4.83 -0.63 7.92
N THR A 132 -5.95 -1.35 8.00
CA THR A 132 -5.94 -2.83 7.95
C THR A 132 -6.08 -3.39 6.54
N GLY A 133 -6.56 -2.61 5.56
CA GLY A 133 -6.85 -3.05 4.20
C GLY A 133 -5.94 -2.47 3.12
N MET A 134 -5.06 -1.51 3.41
CA MET A 134 -4.28 -0.79 2.39
C MET A 134 -3.44 -1.71 1.50
N PHE A 135 -2.77 -2.71 2.10
CA PHE A 135 -2.01 -3.69 1.33
C PHE A 135 -2.91 -4.47 0.37
N MET A 136 -3.99 -5.01 0.90
CA MET A 136 -4.96 -5.79 0.13
C MET A 136 -5.51 -4.99 -1.04
N LEU A 137 -5.91 -3.74 -0.82
CA LEU A 137 -6.44 -2.86 -1.86
C LEU A 137 -5.41 -2.56 -2.94
N ASN A 138 -4.19 -2.17 -2.55
CA ASN A 138 -3.16 -1.79 -3.50
C ASN A 138 -2.51 -2.99 -4.21
N TYR A 139 -2.33 -4.12 -3.52
CA TYR A 139 -1.75 -5.30 -4.12
C TYR A 139 -2.79 -6.10 -4.90
N GLY A 140 -3.97 -6.31 -4.31
CA GLY A 140 -5.01 -7.18 -4.87
C GLY A 140 -5.66 -6.65 -6.14
N GLN A 141 -5.75 -5.33 -6.30
CA GLN A 141 -6.27 -4.72 -7.54
C GLN A 141 -5.50 -5.11 -8.80
N TYR A 142 -4.28 -5.60 -8.66
CA TYR A 142 -3.42 -6.05 -9.76
C TYR A 142 -3.15 -7.56 -9.70
N LEU A 143 -4.08 -8.34 -9.18
CA LEU A 143 -3.90 -9.77 -8.90
C LEU A 143 -3.21 -10.54 -10.03
N LEU A 144 -3.71 -10.40 -11.25
CA LEU A 144 -3.16 -11.04 -12.45
C LEU A 144 -2.00 -10.24 -13.06
N GLY A 145 -1.97 -8.94 -12.82
CA GLY A 145 -0.94 -8.05 -13.37
C GLY A 145 0.46 -8.34 -12.86
N TRP A 146 0.59 -8.77 -11.60
CA TRP A 146 1.87 -9.11 -10.98
C TRP A 146 2.57 -10.30 -11.66
N GLU A 147 1.81 -11.22 -12.17
CA GLU A 147 2.32 -12.47 -12.74
C GLU A 147 2.60 -12.40 -14.23
N GLY A 148 2.09 -11.37 -14.90
CA GLY A 148 2.28 -10.95 -16.28
C GLY A 148 2.92 -11.95 -17.28
N MET A 149 4.23 -12.18 -17.17
CA MET A 149 4.97 -13.13 -18.03
C MET A 149 5.10 -14.54 -17.43
N HIS A 150 4.75 -14.73 -16.16
CA HIS A 150 4.92 -16.00 -15.45
C HIS A 150 3.60 -16.75 -15.23
N PHE A 151 2.47 -16.17 -15.59
CA PHE A 151 1.16 -16.80 -15.41
C PHE A 151 1.05 -18.11 -16.17
N ASP A 152 1.60 -18.18 -17.38
CA ASP A 152 1.63 -19.41 -18.18
C ASP A 152 2.45 -20.52 -17.50
N HIS A 153 3.49 -20.17 -16.73
CA HIS A 153 4.27 -21.15 -15.96
C HIS A 153 3.50 -21.70 -14.76
N ILE A 154 2.60 -20.92 -14.15
CA ILE A 154 1.75 -21.40 -13.05
C ILE A 154 0.74 -22.40 -13.59
N LEU A 155 0.12 -22.10 -14.72
CA LEU A 155 -0.82 -22.99 -15.39
C LEU A 155 -0.15 -24.30 -15.84
N THR A 156 1.07 -24.26 -16.38
CA THR A 156 1.80 -25.46 -16.81
C THR A 156 2.25 -26.37 -15.66
N ARG A 157 2.41 -25.83 -14.44
CA ARG A 157 2.80 -26.60 -13.24
C ARG A 157 1.63 -27.31 -12.52
N LYS A 158 0.46 -27.41 -13.14
CA LYS A 158 -0.73 -28.07 -12.57
C LYS A 158 -1.16 -27.51 -11.18
N VAL A 159 -0.87 -26.22 -10.92
CA VAL A 159 -1.39 -25.54 -9.72
C VAL A 159 -2.88 -25.33 -9.91
N SER A 160 -3.70 -25.82 -8.96
CA SER A 160 -5.14 -25.61 -9.04
C SER A 160 -5.48 -24.13 -8.82
N PHE A 161 -6.52 -23.63 -9.49
CA PHE A 161 -7.00 -22.26 -9.28
C PHE A 161 -7.36 -22.01 -7.81
N LYS A 162 -7.88 -23.04 -7.11
CA LYS A 162 -8.19 -22.98 -5.69
C LYS A 162 -6.93 -22.71 -4.85
N ASP A 163 -5.84 -23.44 -5.10
CA ASP A 163 -4.59 -23.26 -4.33
C ASP A 163 -3.96 -21.89 -4.59
N TYR A 164 -4.01 -21.45 -5.84
CA TYR A 164 -3.58 -20.09 -6.22
C TYR A 164 -4.39 -19.02 -5.48
N TYR A 165 -5.72 -19.11 -5.53
CA TYR A 165 -6.62 -18.17 -4.85
C TYR A 165 -6.39 -18.16 -3.34
N MET A 166 -6.28 -19.34 -2.73
CA MET A 166 -6.04 -19.47 -1.30
C MET A 166 -4.66 -18.94 -0.87
N SER A 167 -3.65 -19.01 -1.74
CA SER A 167 -2.34 -18.44 -1.44
C SER A 167 -2.38 -16.90 -1.40
N LYS A 168 -3.14 -16.27 -2.29
CA LYS A 168 -3.36 -14.80 -2.28
C LYS A 168 -4.19 -14.39 -1.05
N PHE A 169 -5.25 -15.14 -0.74
CA PHE A 169 -6.04 -14.90 0.47
C PHE A 169 -5.18 -15.00 1.74
N MET A 170 -4.35 -16.04 1.84
CA MET A 170 -3.44 -16.22 2.97
C MET A 170 -2.43 -15.07 3.09
N LEU A 171 -1.91 -14.58 1.96
CA LEU A 171 -1.04 -13.40 1.93
C LEU A 171 -1.75 -12.17 2.53
N PHE A 172 -2.99 -11.90 2.09
CA PHE A 172 -3.77 -10.77 2.60
C PHE A 172 -4.08 -10.92 4.08
N ALA A 173 -4.48 -12.11 4.52
CA ALA A 173 -4.77 -12.38 5.92
C ALA A 173 -3.53 -12.18 6.82
N ILE A 174 -2.35 -12.61 6.38
CA ILE A 174 -1.10 -12.43 7.13
C ILE A 174 -0.73 -10.94 7.23
N VAL A 175 -0.76 -10.20 6.11
CA VAL A 175 -0.36 -8.78 6.12
C VAL A 175 -1.37 -7.93 6.88
N SER A 176 -2.69 -8.13 6.67
CA SER A 176 -3.72 -7.42 7.43
C SER A 176 -3.70 -7.79 8.91
N GLY A 177 -3.43 -9.05 9.24
CA GLY A 177 -3.26 -9.50 10.62
C GLY A 177 -2.04 -8.85 11.30
N ALA A 178 -0.93 -8.74 10.59
CA ALA A 178 0.23 -8.01 11.07
C ALA A 178 -0.08 -6.52 11.28
N ALA A 179 -0.81 -5.88 10.36
CA ALA A 179 -1.25 -4.50 10.51
C ALA A 179 -2.16 -4.33 11.74
N MET A 180 -3.10 -5.26 11.98
CA MET A 180 -3.96 -5.24 13.16
C MET A 180 -3.16 -5.37 14.46
N ILE A 181 -2.18 -6.28 14.52
CA ILE A 181 -1.31 -6.46 15.70
C ILE A 181 -0.51 -5.17 15.95
N LEU A 182 0.05 -4.56 14.90
CA LEU A 182 0.79 -3.32 15.00
C LEU A 182 -0.10 -2.11 15.34
N SER A 183 -1.42 -2.22 15.18
CA SER A 183 -2.40 -1.20 15.56
C SER A 183 -2.85 -1.29 17.03
N ILE A 184 -2.46 -2.33 17.78
CA ILE A 184 -2.84 -2.47 19.20
C ILE A 184 -2.49 -1.22 20.03
N PRO A 185 -1.34 -0.53 19.83
CA PRO A 185 -1.02 0.69 20.56
C PRO A 185 -2.06 1.81 20.42
N TYR A 186 -2.91 1.79 19.39
CA TYR A 186 -4.00 2.78 19.24
C TYR A 186 -5.07 2.68 20.32
N ALA A 187 -5.11 1.59 21.09
CA ALA A 187 -5.92 1.49 22.30
C ALA A 187 -5.62 2.59 23.32
N TYR A 188 -4.42 3.20 23.25
CA TYR A 188 -4.03 4.33 24.11
C TYR A 188 -4.92 5.58 23.87
N PHE A 189 -5.39 5.78 22.64
CA PHE A 189 -6.25 6.90 22.26
C PHE A 189 -7.74 6.63 22.51
N GLY A 190 -8.12 5.37 22.74
CA GLY A 190 -9.46 4.95 23.07
C GLY A 190 -9.70 3.48 22.76
N TRP A 191 -10.35 2.77 23.69
CA TRP A 191 -10.68 1.36 23.49
C TRP A 191 -11.66 1.13 22.33
N GLU A 192 -12.54 2.11 22.09
CA GLU A 192 -13.51 2.10 20.99
C GLU A 192 -12.81 2.04 19.63
N ILE A 193 -11.70 2.77 19.48
CA ILE A 193 -10.89 2.77 18.25
C ILE A 193 -10.38 1.35 17.93
N LEU A 194 -9.90 0.64 18.95
CA LEU A 194 -9.42 -0.73 18.77
C LEU A 194 -10.56 -1.69 18.40
N LEU A 195 -11.75 -1.53 18.97
CA LEU A 195 -12.92 -2.33 18.61
C LEU A 195 -13.35 -2.10 17.17
N VAL A 196 -13.36 -0.86 16.71
CA VAL A 196 -13.67 -0.50 15.32
C VAL A 196 -12.59 -1.07 14.38
N LEU A 197 -11.31 -0.90 14.72
CA LEU A 197 -10.20 -1.47 13.96
C LEU A 197 -10.33 -2.99 13.82
N PHE A 198 -10.66 -3.69 14.89
CA PHE A 198 -10.83 -5.14 14.87
C PHE A 198 -12.04 -5.56 14.04
N SER A 199 -13.18 -4.89 14.17
CA SER A 199 -14.39 -5.17 13.40
C SER A 199 -14.14 -4.98 11.89
N VAL A 200 -13.49 -3.87 11.52
CA VAL A 200 -13.14 -3.57 10.13
C VAL A 200 -12.05 -4.52 9.60
N PHE A 201 -11.10 -4.94 10.43
CA PHE A 201 -10.12 -5.97 10.07
C PHE A 201 -10.81 -7.30 9.69
N LEU A 202 -11.79 -7.74 10.47
CA LEU A 202 -12.59 -8.95 10.15
C LEU A 202 -13.34 -8.78 8.83
N PHE A 203 -13.94 -7.60 8.61
CA PHE A 203 -14.58 -7.27 7.34
C PHE A 203 -13.57 -7.31 6.18
N ASN A 204 -12.41 -6.70 6.33
CA ASN A 204 -11.37 -6.67 5.29
C ASN A 204 -10.89 -8.08 4.92
N ILE A 205 -10.66 -8.96 5.90
CA ILE A 205 -10.29 -10.36 5.60
C ILE A 205 -11.47 -11.12 4.99
N GLY A 206 -12.66 -11.01 5.57
CA GLY A 206 -13.82 -11.77 5.14
C GLY A 206 -14.35 -11.31 3.79
N VAL A 207 -14.77 -10.07 3.68
CA VAL A 207 -15.46 -9.54 2.48
C VAL A 207 -14.50 -8.78 1.58
N GLY A 208 -13.72 -7.87 2.14
CA GLY A 208 -12.83 -6.98 1.39
C GLY A 208 -11.83 -7.71 0.52
N SER A 209 -11.21 -8.80 1.04
CA SER A 209 -10.25 -9.61 0.30
C SER A 209 -10.87 -10.27 -0.93
N HIS A 210 -12.07 -10.82 -0.78
CA HIS A 210 -12.79 -11.48 -1.87
C HIS A 210 -13.22 -10.49 -2.94
N CYS A 211 -13.77 -9.32 -2.53
CA CYS A 211 -14.10 -8.23 -3.45
C CYS A 211 -12.85 -7.78 -4.21
N THR A 212 -11.74 -7.55 -3.50
CA THR A 212 -10.50 -7.09 -4.13
C THR A 212 -9.94 -8.11 -5.12
N MET A 213 -9.96 -9.40 -4.78
CA MET A 213 -9.52 -10.45 -5.70
C MET A 213 -10.45 -10.57 -6.92
N PHE A 214 -11.76 -10.42 -6.73
CA PHE A 214 -12.72 -10.45 -7.84
C PHE A 214 -12.45 -9.29 -8.81
N PHE A 215 -12.44 -8.04 -8.34
CA PHE A 215 -12.18 -6.89 -9.20
C PHE A 215 -10.76 -6.89 -9.76
N GLY A 216 -9.77 -7.37 -9.00
CA GLY A 216 -8.40 -7.53 -9.47
C GLY A 216 -8.27 -8.56 -10.61
N SER A 217 -9.10 -9.61 -10.61
CA SER A 217 -9.13 -10.61 -11.67
C SER A 217 -9.72 -10.08 -12.99
N LEU A 218 -10.54 -9.02 -12.93
CA LEU A 218 -11.09 -8.37 -14.12
C LEU A 218 -10.08 -7.48 -14.85
N ASN A 219 -8.90 -7.26 -14.26
CA ASN A 219 -7.86 -6.42 -14.83
C ASN A 219 -6.61 -7.21 -15.22
N PRO A 220 -6.52 -7.76 -16.45
CA PRO A 220 -5.39 -8.57 -16.89
C PRO A 220 -4.19 -7.76 -17.37
N LYS A 221 -4.16 -6.44 -17.13
CA LYS A 221 -3.08 -5.56 -17.61
C LYS A 221 -1.75 -5.92 -16.96
N LYS A 222 -0.74 -6.17 -17.79
CA LYS A 222 0.64 -6.42 -17.35
C LYS A 222 1.23 -5.17 -16.70
N ILE A 223 1.99 -5.38 -15.65
CA ILE A 223 2.59 -4.31 -14.85
C ILE A 223 4.11 -4.39 -14.92
N ASP A 224 4.76 -3.25 -15.08
CA ASP A 224 6.22 -3.15 -14.96
C ASP A 224 6.62 -3.22 -13.47
N LEU A 225 7.36 -4.26 -13.12
CA LEU A 225 7.81 -4.54 -11.75
C LEU A 225 9.03 -3.69 -11.34
N SER A 226 9.69 -3.05 -12.29
CA SER A 226 10.91 -2.26 -12.05
C SER A 226 10.65 -0.86 -11.50
N GLN A 227 9.43 -0.34 -11.70
CA GLN A 227 9.01 0.99 -11.30
C GLN A 227 8.32 0.96 -9.94
N ALA A 228 8.45 2.02 -9.13
CA ALA A 228 7.69 2.13 -7.89
C ALA A 228 6.19 2.38 -8.17
N THR A 229 5.34 2.04 -7.19
CA THR A 229 3.88 2.24 -7.31
C THR A 229 3.49 3.70 -7.13
N VAL A 230 4.25 4.47 -6.34
CA VAL A 230 3.94 5.87 -6.01
C VAL A 230 3.83 6.69 -7.29
N PHE A 231 2.68 7.34 -7.48
CA PHE A 231 2.35 8.14 -8.67
C PHE A 231 2.39 7.39 -10.02
N ASN A 232 2.39 6.05 -10.00
CA ASN A 232 2.37 5.26 -11.21
C ASN A 232 0.99 4.64 -11.46
N TRP A 233 0.26 5.24 -12.41
CA TRP A 233 -1.10 4.83 -12.80
C TRP A 233 -1.12 3.67 -13.82
N GLN A 234 0.02 3.08 -14.14
CA GLN A 234 0.10 1.96 -15.06
C GLN A 234 -0.70 0.77 -14.50
N GLY A 235 -1.57 0.22 -15.33
CA GLY A 235 -2.41 -0.92 -14.97
C GLY A 235 -3.74 -0.53 -14.28
N VAL A 236 -3.97 0.75 -14.00
CA VAL A 236 -5.27 1.20 -13.47
C VAL A 236 -6.34 1.07 -14.56
N GLY A 237 -7.50 0.56 -14.18
CA GLY A 237 -8.67 0.38 -15.05
C GLY A 237 -9.96 0.73 -14.30
N ALA A 238 -11.10 0.72 -15.01
CA ALA A 238 -12.41 1.05 -14.43
C ALA A 238 -12.78 0.14 -13.24
N ALA A 239 -12.38 -1.11 -13.27
CA ALA A 239 -12.67 -2.08 -12.20
C ALA A 239 -12.10 -1.64 -10.83
N GLN A 240 -10.96 -0.91 -10.79
CA GLN A 240 -10.40 -0.43 -9.55
C GLN A 240 -11.24 0.68 -8.90
N PHE A 241 -11.85 1.55 -9.71
CA PHE A 241 -12.76 2.58 -9.18
C PHE A 241 -14.04 1.94 -8.62
N LEU A 242 -14.56 0.92 -9.28
CA LEU A 242 -15.72 0.17 -8.78
C LEU A 242 -15.43 -0.59 -7.49
N LEU A 243 -14.18 -0.99 -7.25
CA LEU A 243 -13.75 -1.67 -6.01
C LEU A 243 -13.96 -0.79 -4.77
N ILE A 244 -13.86 0.54 -4.90
CA ILE A 244 -14.04 1.47 -3.78
C ILE A 244 -15.45 1.32 -3.16
N ILE A 245 -16.46 1.07 -3.99
CA ILE A 245 -17.86 0.98 -3.53
C ILE A 245 -18.04 -0.14 -2.50
N PRO A 246 -17.71 -1.44 -2.78
CA PRO A 246 -17.90 -2.49 -1.79
C PRO A 246 -16.91 -2.41 -0.63
N VAL A 247 -15.67 -1.97 -0.85
CA VAL A 247 -14.65 -2.03 0.20
C VAL A 247 -14.75 -0.85 1.18
N MET A 248 -15.15 0.33 0.73
CA MET A 248 -15.38 1.48 1.62
C MET A 248 -16.86 1.68 1.94
N GLY A 249 -17.74 1.54 0.95
CA GLY A 249 -19.16 1.79 1.12
C GLY A 249 -19.86 0.79 2.04
N LEU A 250 -19.54 -0.51 1.94
CA LEU A 250 -20.16 -1.50 2.84
C LEU A 250 -19.79 -1.32 4.32
N PRO A 251 -18.51 -1.14 4.72
CA PRO A 251 -18.20 -0.89 6.13
C PRO A 251 -18.84 0.39 6.65
N LEU A 252 -18.83 1.45 5.86
CA LEU A 252 -19.47 2.71 6.24
C LEU A 252 -20.98 2.55 6.41
N GLY A 253 -21.63 1.79 5.56
CA GLY A 253 -23.07 1.51 5.66
C GLY A 253 -23.45 0.52 6.78
N LEU A 254 -22.57 -0.46 7.10
CA LEU A 254 -22.84 -1.47 8.12
C LEU A 254 -22.50 -1.02 9.54
N PHE A 255 -21.46 -0.23 9.70
CA PHE A 255 -20.91 0.15 11.01
C PHE A 255 -21.04 1.65 11.29
N GLY A 256 -21.44 2.47 10.30
CA GLY A 256 -21.56 3.93 10.43
C GLY A 256 -22.96 4.45 10.76
N ILE A 257 -23.93 3.53 11.01
CA ILE A 257 -25.33 3.87 11.40
C ILE A 257 -25.49 3.80 12.90
#